data_f9af7f364c8e53d7a5817f65a49e2f2b
#
_entry.id   f9af7f364c8e53d7a5817f65a49e2f2b
#
_cell.length_a   1.000
_cell.length_b   1.000
_cell.length_c   1.000
_cell.angle_alpha   90.00
_cell.angle_beta   90.00
_cell.angle_gamma   90.00
#
_symmetry.space_group_name_H-M   'P 1'
#
loop_
_entity.id
_entity.type
_entity.pdbx_description
1 polymer ?
#
loop_
_entity_poly.entity_id
_entity_poly.type
_entity_poly.pdbx_seq_one_letter_code
_entity_poly.pdbx_strand_id
1 'polypeptide(L)'
;MGSDIALKSRKKPAAPDGQRSLFGEILDWMLAPLLFVWPLSIAITHYFASSVATYPYDQALRENVNALARQVKFVHGKPVISLPSSARAVLRADEIDDVYFHVLNRKGVKLAGDTELPVAEDLAYQQDEIGEVYFREVEANGRDLRVAYTYVGEPDLQRDRWVIVEVGETLEKRSQLSNKIIASVILPQFVIIPLAVILVWFGLSQGLRPLTWLRERIEARAESDMSPIR
;
A
#
# COMPACT_ATOMS: atom_id res chain seq x y z
N MET A 1 -25.19 69.88 46.69
CA MET A 1 -23.80 69.56 47.05
C MET A 1 -23.67 68.06 47.00
N GLY A 2 -23.21 67.53 45.91
CA GLY A 2 -23.06 66.09 45.71
C GLY A 2 -21.96 65.91 44.67
N SER A 3 -20.79 65.52 45.07
CA SER A 3 -19.57 65.37 44.28
C SER A 3 -19.60 64.06 43.51
N ASP A 4 -19.71 64.13 42.19
CA ASP A 4 -19.52 63.04 41.26
C ASP A 4 -18.03 62.64 41.23
N ILE A 5 -17.73 61.47 41.80
CA ILE A 5 -16.42 60.83 41.64
C ILE A 5 -16.50 59.91 40.41
N ALA A 6 -16.03 60.41 39.27
CA ALA A 6 -15.84 59.66 38.06
C ALA A 6 -14.77 58.57 38.24
N LEU A 7 -15.19 57.32 38.34
CA LEU A 7 -14.33 56.16 38.30
C LEU A 7 -13.68 56.02 36.89
N LYS A 8 -12.45 56.46 36.76
CA LYS A 8 -11.62 56.33 35.57
C LYS A 8 -11.26 54.85 35.40
N SER A 9 -12.02 54.18 34.56
CA SER A 9 -11.76 52.78 34.12
C SER A 9 -10.33 52.67 33.58
N ARG A 10 -9.46 52.02 34.32
CA ARG A 10 -8.09 51.68 33.92
C ARG A 10 -8.20 50.60 32.82
N LYS A 11 -8.09 51.01 31.58
CA LYS A 11 -7.95 50.13 30.41
C LYS A 11 -6.69 49.28 30.64
N LYS A 12 -6.90 47.98 30.87
CA LYS A 12 -5.83 46.98 30.98
C LYS A 12 -5.02 47.04 29.70
N PRO A 13 -3.70 47.18 29.71
CA PRO A 13 -2.89 47.16 28.50
C PRO A 13 -3.11 45.82 27.85
N ALA A 14 -3.41 45.83 26.54
CA ALA A 14 -3.46 44.65 25.72
C ALA A 14 -2.10 43.94 25.81
N ALA A 15 -2.12 42.66 26.11
CA ALA A 15 -0.89 41.86 26.08
C ALA A 15 -0.22 42.06 24.70
N PRO A 16 1.09 42.26 24.63
CA PRO A 16 1.77 42.38 23.36
C PRO A 16 1.52 41.11 22.57
N ASP A 17 1.02 41.26 21.33
CA ASP A 17 0.91 40.20 20.35
C ASP A 17 2.18 39.37 20.39
N GLY A 18 2.03 38.05 20.68
CA GLY A 18 3.14 37.16 20.96
C GLY A 18 4.23 37.30 19.89
N GLN A 19 5.34 37.92 20.25
CA GLN A 19 6.55 37.91 19.42
C GLN A 19 6.88 36.43 19.17
N ARG A 20 6.52 35.92 17.98
CA ARG A 20 6.95 34.59 17.55
C ARG A 20 8.46 34.57 17.64
N SER A 21 8.98 33.72 18.49
CA SER A 21 10.42 33.55 18.64
C SER A 21 10.99 33.18 17.29
N LEU A 22 12.03 33.86 16.79
CA LEU A 22 12.76 33.47 15.58
C LEU A 22 13.12 31.98 15.58
N PHE A 23 13.40 31.45 16.76
CA PHE A 23 13.63 30.02 16.98
C PHE A 23 12.40 29.18 16.58
N GLY A 24 11.19 29.56 17.01
CA GLY A 24 9.96 28.87 16.68
C GLY A 24 9.66 28.92 15.19
N GLU A 25 9.85 30.07 14.56
CA GLU A 25 9.61 30.25 13.13
C GLU A 25 10.57 29.39 12.27
N ILE A 26 11.86 29.38 12.61
CA ILE A 26 12.85 28.52 11.92
C ILE A 26 12.52 27.04 12.15
N LEU A 27 12.13 26.66 13.36
CA LEU A 27 11.76 25.29 13.69
C LEU A 27 10.53 24.84 12.89
N ASP A 28 9.50 25.69 12.80
CA ASP A 28 8.28 25.43 12.02
C ASP A 28 8.61 25.22 10.53
N TRP A 29 9.46 26.10 9.96
CA TRP A 29 9.90 25.97 8.56
C TRP A 29 10.72 24.71 8.31
N MET A 30 11.46 24.20 9.28
CA MET A 30 12.22 22.96 9.17
C MET A 30 11.35 21.72 9.39
N LEU A 31 10.34 21.81 10.25
CA LEU A 31 9.46 20.68 10.57
C LEU A 31 8.32 20.52 9.54
N ALA A 32 7.85 21.60 8.92
CA ALA A 32 6.75 21.54 7.95
C ALA A 32 7.03 20.60 6.78
N PRO A 33 8.21 20.63 6.10
CA PRO A 33 8.53 19.65 5.06
C PRO A 33 8.56 18.22 5.58
N LEU A 34 9.08 17.99 6.78
CA LEU A 34 9.17 16.67 7.39
C LEU A 34 7.78 16.06 7.65
N LEU A 35 6.85 16.88 8.16
CA LEU A 35 5.46 16.50 8.38
C LEU A 35 4.72 16.15 7.06
N PHE A 36 5.11 16.75 5.95
CA PHE A 36 4.53 16.46 4.66
C PHE A 36 5.16 15.22 3.98
N VAL A 37 6.48 15.09 4.05
CA VAL A 37 7.23 13.99 3.43
C VAL A 37 6.92 12.65 4.08
N TRP A 38 6.66 12.62 5.39
CA TRP A 38 6.38 11.37 6.11
C TRP A 38 5.11 10.65 5.63
N PRO A 39 3.91 11.27 5.63
CA PRO A 39 2.72 10.59 5.09
C PRO A 39 2.84 10.27 3.61
N LEU A 40 3.53 11.11 2.83
CA LEU A 40 3.82 10.83 1.43
C LEU A 40 4.69 9.57 1.29
N SER A 41 5.72 9.41 2.11
CA SER A 41 6.57 8.21 2.15
C SER A 41 5.76 6.96 2.47
N ILE A 42 4.83 7.04 3.44
CA ILE A 42 3.94 5.92 3.79
C ILE A 42 3.05 5.54 2.60
N ALA A 43 2.44 6.52 1.94
CA ALA A 43 1.57 6.29 0.78
C ALA A 43 2.33 5.64 -0.39
N ILE A 44 3.53 6.13 -0.68
CA ILE A 44 4.41 5.57 -1.71
C ILE A 44 4.80 4.14 -1.35
N THR A 45 5.23 3.90 -0.12
CA THR A 45 5.61 2.55 0.36
C THR A 45 4.45 1.57 0.24
N HIS A 46 3.25 1.98 0.63
CA HIS A 46 2.05 1.14 0.52
C HIS A 46 1.77 0.76 -0.94
N TYR A 47 1.81 1.72 -1.84
CA TYR A 47 1.58 1.50 -3.27
C TYR A 47 2.61 0.53 -3.87
N PHE A 48 3.90 0.75 -3.62
CA PHE A 48 4.96 -0.13 -4.13
C PHE A 48 4.94 -1.51 -3.49
N ALA A 49 4.70 -1.62 -2.19
CA ALA A 49 4.65 -2.91 -1.50
C ALA A 49 3.56 -3.82 -2.08
N SER A 50 2.37 -3.26 -2.33
CA SER A 50 1.28 -4.01 -2.95
C SER A 50 1.61 -4.45 -4.38
N SER A 51 2.22 -3.58 -5.18
CA SER A 51 2.61 -3.90 -6.56
C SER A 51 3.71 -4.97 -6.62
N VAL A 52 4.75 -4.82 -5.79
CA VAL A 52 5.88 -5.77 -5.74
C VAL A 52 5.42 -7.14 -5.21
N ALA A 53 4.52 -7.14 -4.22
CA ALA A 53 3.98 -8.38 -3.68
C ALA A 53 3.11 -9.15 -4.70
N THR A 54 2.44 -8.48 -5.62
CA THR A 54 1.51 -9.12 -6.57
C THR A 54 2.24 -9.88 -7.69
N TYR A 55 3.32 -9.32 -8.23
CA TYR A 55 3.98 -9.84 -9.42
C TYR A 55 4.44 -11.32 -9.34
N PRO A 56 5.17 -11.78 -8.30
CA PRO A 56 5.64 -13.16 -8.24
C PRO A 56 4.48 -14.17 -8.12
N TYR A 57 3.40 -13.80 -7.45
CA TYR A 57 2.24 -14.68 -7.30
C TYR A 57 1.42 -14.76 -8.59
N ASP A 58 1.24 -13.66 -9.32
CA ASP A 58 0.60 -13.69 -10.64
C ASP A 58 1.43 -14.52 -11.62
N GLN A 59 2.75 -14.50 -11.52
CA GLN A 59 3.63 -15.35 -12.34
C GLN A 59 3.46 -16.84 -11.97
N ALA A 60 3.47 -17.17 -10.69
CA ALA A 60 3.25 -18.54 -10.22
C ALA A 60 1.86 -19.06 -10.64
N LEU A 61 0.84 -18.22 -10.48
CA LEU A 61 -0.53 -18.56 -10.86
C LEU A 61 -0.67 -18.77 -12.39
N ARG A 62 0.04 -17.97 -13.20
CA ARG A 62 0.18 -18.15 -14.66
C ARG A 62 0.81 -19.50 -14.99
N GLU A 63 1.86 -19.88 -14.28
CA GLU A 63 2.53 -21.17 -14.48
C GLU A 63 1.64 -22.34 -14.09
N ASN A 64 0.89 -22.22 -12.98
CA ASN A 64 -0.04 -23.23 -12.52
C ASN A 64 -1.20 -23.47 -13.52
N VAL A 65 -1.82 -22.38 -14.02
CA VAL A 65 -2.90 -22.52 -15.01
C VAL A 65 -2.40 -23.11 -16.32
N ASN A 66 -1.20 -22.73 -16.78
CA ASN A 66 -0.58 -23.30 -17.96
C ASN A 66 -0.21 -24.79 -17.79
N ALA A 67 0.26 -25.17 -16.60
CA ALA A 67 0.54 -26.56 -16.28
C ALA A 67 -0.73 -27.41 -16.31
N LEU A 68 -1.82 -26.87 -15.75
CA LEU A 68 -3.14 -27.52 -15.78
C LEU A 68 -3.70 -27.59 -17.21
N ALA A 69 -3.57 -26.52 -17.99
CA ALA A 69 -4.01 -26.44 -19.38
C ALA A 69 -3.36 -27.54 -20.25
N ARG A 70 -2.09 -27.83 -20.05
CA ARG A 70 -1.36 -28.91 -20.74
C ARG A 70 -1.86 -30.32 -20.40
N GLN A 71 -2.61 -30.49 -19.30
CA GLN A 71 -3.24 -31.80 -18.95
C GLN A 71 -4.60 -32.02 -19.63
N VAL A 72 -5.14 -30.98 -20.25
CA VAL A 72 -6.37 -31.09 -21.03
C VAL A 72 -6.01 -31.62 -22.44
N LYS A 73 -6.56 -32.75 -22.80
CA LYS A 73 -6.41 -33.37 -24.13
C LYS A 73 -7.77 -33.48 -24.81
N PHE A 74 -7.79 -33.36 -26.13
CA PHE A 74 -9.00 -33.59 -26.92
C PHE A 74 -8.93 -34.98 -27.55
N VAL A 75 -9.93 -35.80 -27.26
CA VAL A 75 -10.11 -37.15 -27.86
C VAL A 75 -11.43 -37.16 -28.60
N HIS A 76 -11.37 -37.29 -29.91
CA HIS A 76 -12.55 -37.21 -30.78
C HIS A 76 -13.35 -35.90 -30.58
N GLY A 77 -12.65 -34.78 -30.38
CA GLY A 77 -13.24 -33.45 -30.17
C GLY A 77 -13.93 -33.26 -28.81
N LYS A 78 -13.75 -34.20 -27.87
CA LYS A 78 -14.22 -34.05 -26.48
C LYS A 78 -13.03 -33.82 -25.55
N PRO A 79 -13.12 -32.85 -24.63
CA PRO A 79 -12.05 -32.61 -23.66
C PRO A 79 -11.97 -33.76 -22.67
N VAL A 80 -10.79 -34.32 -22.52
CA VAL A 80 -10.44 -35.35 -21.53
C VAL A 80 -9.40 -34.75 -20.59
N ILE A 81 -9.72 -34.74 -19.31
CA ILE A 81 -8.86 -34.15 -18.28
C ILE A 81 -8.21 -35.29 -17.52
N SER A 82 -6.90 -35.42 -17.66
CA SER A 82 -6.11 -36.41 -16.94
C SER A 82 -5.29 -35.71 -15.84
N LEU A 83 -5.92 -35.49 -14.70
CA LEU A 83 -5.21 -34.96 -13.50
C LEU A 83 -4.83 -36.14 -12.60
N PRO A 84 -3.56 -36.55 -12.58
CA PRO A 84 -3.05 -37.48 -11.60
C PRO A 84 -3.28 -36.97 -10.16
N SER A 85 -3.51 -37.91 -9.24
CA SER A 85 -3.65 -37.54 -7.81
C SER A 85 -2.43 -36.78 -7.26
N SER A 86 -1.23 -37.08 -7.78
CA SER A 86 -0.01 -36.35 -7.47
C SER A 86 -0.03 -34.90 -7.93
N ALA A 87 -0.59 -34.58 -9.11
CA ALA A 87 -0.71 -33.21 -9.58
C ALA A 87 -1.69 -32.40 -8.72
N ARG A 88 -2.80 -33.02 -8.29
CA ARG A 88 -3.72 -32.41 -7.32
C ARG A 88 -3.05 -32.17 -5.95
N ALA A 89 -2.25 -33.13 -5.49
CA ALA A 89 -1.54 -33.00 -4.22
C ALA A 89 -0.51 -31.84 -4.28
N VAL A 90 0.18 -31.66 -5.41
CA VAL A 90 1.12 -30.54 -5.60
C VAL A 90 0.40 -29.19 -5.63
N LEU A 91 -0.73 -29.07 -6.30
CA LEU A 91 -1.54 -27.86 -6.32
C LEU A 91 -2.09 -27.49 -4.93
N ARG A 92 -2.35 -28.49 -4.08
CA ARG A 92 -2.85 -28.31 -2.71
C ARG A 92 -1.76 -28.39 -1.64
N ALA A 93 -0.49 -28.52 -2.00
CA ALA A 93 0.63 -28.60 -1.05
C ALA A 93 0.98 -27.24 -0.41
N ASP A 94 0.24 -26.19 -0.74
CA ASP A 94 0.41 -24.90 -0.12
C ASP A 94 -0.17 -24.89 1.29
N GLU A 95 0.66 -24.47 2.29
CA GLU A 95 0.27 -24.46 3.70
C GLU A 95 -0.49 -23.18 4.13
N ILE A 96 -0.43 -22.13 3.32
CA ILE A 96 -0.95 -20.81 3.69
C ILE A 96 -2.15 -20.44 2.82
N ASP A 97 -2.04 -20.62 1.49
CA ASP A 97 -3.09 -20.28 0.55
C ASP A 97 -3.85 -21.53 0.09
N ASP A 98 -5.16 -21.41 0.02
CA ASP A 98 -5.98 -22.43 -0.60
C ASP A 98 -5.97 -22.26 -2.12
N VAL A 99 -5.62 -23.33 -2.82
CA VAL A 99 -5.58 -23.36 -4.28
C VAL A 99 -6.77 -24.16 -4.81
N TYR A 100 -7.54 -23.52 -5.66
CA TYR A 100 -8.72 -24.11 -6.33
C TYR A 100 -8.48 -24.17 -7.82
N PHE A 101 -9.08 -25.16 -8.49
CA PHE A 101 -9.03 -25.24 -9.94
C PHE A 101 -10.37 -25.63 -10.53
N HIS A 102 -10.63 -25.12 -11.73
CA HIS A 102 -11.79 -25.47 -12.55
C HIS A 102 -11.37 -25.80 -13.98
N VAL A 103 -12.11 -26.72 -14.59
CA VAL A 103 -12.18 -26.82 -16.04
C VAL A 103 -13.64 -26.73 -16.43
N LEU A 104 -13.95 -25.71 -17.21
CA LEU A 104 -15.29 -25.37 -17.65
C LEU A 104 -15.41 -25.53 -19.16
N ASN A 105 -16.58 -25.82 -19.64
CA ASN A 105 -16.86 -25.59 -21.05
C ASN A 105 -17.12 -24.08 -21.28
N ARG A 106 -17.20 -23.66 -22.54
CA ARG A 106 -17.41 -22.24 -22.87
C ARG A 106 -18.78 -21.70 -22.40
N LYS A 107 -19.70 -22.54 -22.01
CA LYS A 107 -21.01 -22.16 -21.44
C LYS A 107 -20.95 -22.04 -19.90
N GLY A 108 -19.75 -22.13 -19.29
CA GLY A 108 -19.59 -22.08 -17.85
C GLY A 108 -19.97 -23.38 -17.13
N VAL A 109 -20.27 -24.47 -17.84
CA VAL A 109 -20.59 -25.76 -17.19
C VAL A 109 -19.27 -26.41 -16.75
N LYS A 110 -19.21 -26.80 -15.50
CA LYS A 110 -18.05 -27.46 -14.91
C LYS A 110 -17.88 -28.87 -15.45
N LEU A 111 -16.71 -29.14 -16.01
CA LEU A 111 -16.30 -30.46 -16.50
C LEU A 111 -15.46 -31.18 -15.44
N ALA A 112 -14.62 -30.47 -14.70
CA ALA A 112 -13.83 -31.01 -13.61
C ALA A 112 -13.40 -29.90 -12.65
N GLY A 113 -12.96 -30.25 -11.44
CA GLY A 113 -12.39 -29.35 -10.47
C GLY A 113 -13.24 -29.15 -9.23
N ASP A 114 -12.88 -28.13 -8.45
CA ASP A 114 -13.45 -27.82 -7.15
C ASP A 114 -14.83 -27.12 -7.32
N THR A 115 -15.68 -27.18 -6.29
CA THR A 115 -17.03 -26.60 -6.36
C THR A 115 -17.04 -25.16 -5.80
N GLU A 116 -16.01 -24.81 -5.08
CA GLU A 116 -15.92 -23.58 -4.27
C GLU A 116 -15.49 -22.36 -5.09
N LEU A 117 -14.87 -22.58 -6.26
CA LEU A 117 -14.48 -21.48 -7.15
C LEU A 117 -15.71 -20.96 -7.92
N PRO A 118 -16.08 -19.67 -7.79
CA PRO A 118 -17.21 -19.12 -8.52
C PRO A 118 -16.94 -19.04 -10.03
N VAL A 119 -17.91 -19.44 -10.82
CA VAL A 119 -17.87 -19.31 -12.28
C VAL A 119 -18.17 -17.85 -12.64
N ALA A 120 -17.35 -17.24 -13.49
CA ALA A 120 -17.63 -15.91 -13.99
C ALA A 120 -18.65 -15.96 -15.12
N GLU A 121 -19.73 -15.21 -14.99
CA GLU A 121 -20.80 -15.14 -16.00
C GLU A 121 -20.31 -14.52 -17.32
N ASP A 122 -19.31 -13.64 -17.26
CA ASP A 122 -18.77 -12.88 -18.41
C ASP A 122 -17.76 -13.66 -19.28
N LEU A 123 -17.26 -14.82 -18.82
CA LEU A 123 -16.26 -15.60 -19.58
C LEU A 123 -16.77 -16.13 -20.92
N ALA A 124 -18.09 -16.23 -21.08
CA ALA A 124 -18.69 -16.75 -22.31
C ALA A 124 -18.60 -15.80 -23.51
N TYR A 125 -18.37 -14.49 -23.27
CA TYR A 125 -18.50 -13.44 -24.29
C TYR A 125 -17.18 -12.77 -24.70
N GLN A 126 -16.07 -13.05 -24.01
CA GLN A 126 -14.79 -12.46 -24.35
C GLN A 126 -14.20 -13.10 -25.61
N GLN A 127 -13.65 -12.26 -26.49
CA GLN A 127 -12.92 -12.71 -27.69
C GLN A 127 -11.48 -13.01 -27.30
N ASP A 128 -11.28 -14.06 -26.52
CA ASP A 128 -9.96 -14.38 -25.99
C ASP A 128 -9.21 -15.31 -26.95
N GLU A 129 -7.88 -15.27 -26.86
CA GLU A 129 -6.99 -16.10 -27.67
C GLU A 129 -6.62 -17.38 -26.91
N ILE A 130 -6.43 -18.48 -27.67
CA ILE A 130 -5.96 -19.74 -27.09
C ILE A 130 -4.56 -19.53 -26.50
N GLY A 131 -4.36 -19.98 -25.26
CA GLY A 131 -3.05 -19.98 -24.60
C GLY A 131 -2.67 -18.66 -23.93
N GLU A 132 -3.42 -17.57 -24.17
CA GLU A 132 -3.24 -16.35 -23.39
C GLU A 132 -3.83 -16.53 -21.98
N VAL A 133 -3.14 -15.98 -20.99
CA VAL A 133 -3.54 -16.07 -19.58
C VAL A 133 -4.07 -14.74 -19.09
N TYR A 134 -5.30 -14.77 -18.63
CA TYR A 134 -6.02 -13.63 -18.07
C TYR A 134 -6.19 -13.79 -16.57
N PHE A 135 -6.39 -12.66 -15.87
CA PHE A 135 -6.57 -12.64 -14.44
C PHE A 135 -7.88 -11.94 -14.06
N ARG A 136 -8.52 -12.46 -13.02
CA ARG A 136 -9.70 -11.87 -12.40
C ARG A 136 -9.64 -12.01 -10.88
N GLU A 137 -10.36 -11.17 -10.17
CA GLU A 137 -10.56 -11.29 -8.74
C GLU A 137 -11.99 -11.71 -8.46
N VAL A 138 -12.16 -12.61 -7.51
CA VAL A 138 -13.46 -13.09 -7.08
C VAL A 138 -13.46 -13.28 -5.58
N GLU A 139 -14.63 -13.19 -4.98
CA GLU A 139 -14.84 -13.56 -3.58
C GLU A 139 -15.46 -14.94 -3.51
N ALA A 140 -14.88 -15.82 -2.71
CA ALA A 140 -15.42 -17.13 -2.42
C ALA A 140 -15.30 -17.44 -0.92
N ASN A 141 -16.39 -17.88 -0.30
CA ASN A 141 -16.44 -18.21 1.12
C ASN A 141 -15.96 -17.07 2.06
N GLY A 142 -16.19 -15.80 1.67
CA GLY A 142 -15.76 -14.62 2.44
C GLY A 142 -14.26 -14.33 2.36
N ARG A 143 -13.57 -14.91 1.37
CA ARG A 143 -12.15 -14.65 1.08
C ARG A 143 -11.97 -14.18 -0.35
N ASP A 144 -11.06 -13.22 -0.54
CA ASP A 144 -10.68 -12.75 -1.87
C ASP A 144 -9.73 -13.75 -2.52
N LEU A 145 -10.06 -14.13 -3.76
CA LEU A 145 -9.25 -15.01 -4.59
C LEU A 145 -8.77 -14.28 -5.84
N ARG A 146 -7.53 -14.52 -6.20
CA ARG A 146 -6.98 -14.18 -7.51
C ARG A 146 -7.07 -15.42 -8.41
N VAL A 147 -7.72 -15.31 -9.54
CA VAL A 147 -7.94 -16.39 -10.49
C VAL A 147 -7.21 -16.08 -11.79
N ALA A 148 -6.35 -17.00 -12.23
CA ALA A 148 -5.83 -17.02 -13.60
C ALA A 148 -6.65 -18.00 -14.43
N TYR A 149 -6.96 -17.60 -15.66
CA TYR A 149 -7.65 -18.49 -16.59
C TYR A 149 -7.09 -18.38 -18.00
N THR A 150 -7.25 -19.49 -18.75
CA THR A 150 -6.83 -19.56 -20.14
C THR A 150 -7.80 -20.42 -20.94
N TYR A 151 -7.86 -20.15 -22.24
CA TYR A 151 -8.64 -20.96 -23.16
C TYR A 151 -7.78 -22.05 -23.79
N VAL A 152 -8.30 -23.27 -23.77
CA VAL A 152 -7.66 -24.45 -24.36
C VAL A 152 -8.54 -25.01 -25.43
N GLY A 153 -8.00 -25.19 -26.63
CA GLY A 153 -8.68 -25.72 -27.78
C GLY A 153 -7.68 -26.14 -28.85
N GLU A 154 -8.14 -26.91 -29.82
CA GLU A 154 -7.37 -27.20 -31.03
C GLU A 154 -7.72 -26.21 -32.12
N PRO A 155 -6.76 -25.81 -32.99
CA PRO A 155 -6.99 -24.81 -34.05
C PRO A 155 -8.15 -25.14 -34.99
N ASP A 156 -8.40 -26.44 -35.21
CA ASP A 156 -9.48 -26.95 -36.09
C ASP A 156 -10.83 -27.07 -35.38
N LEU A 157 -10.89 -26.87 -34.05
CA LEU A 157 -12.13 -26.93 -33.29
C LEU A 157 -12.86 -25.60 -33.32
N GLN A 158 -14.18 -25.66 -33.45
CA GLN A 158 -15.06 -24.52 -33.30
C GLN A 158 -14.89 -23.93 -31.88
N ARG A 159 -14.95 -22.61 -31.73
CA ARG A 159 -14.76 -21.90 -30.46
C ARG A 159 -15.68 -22.35 -29.33
N ASP A 160 -16.87 -22.84 -29.67
CA ASP A 160 -17.84 -23.38 -28.72
C ASP A 160 -17.40 -24.69 -28.05
N ARG A 161 -16.40 -25.39 -28.63
CA ARG A 161 -15.78 -26.59 -28.06
C ARG A 161 -14.55 -26.37 -27.22
N TRP A 162 -14.05 -25.12 -27.17
CA TRP A 162 -12.95 -24.80 -26.30
C TRP A 162 -13.35 -24.95 -24.83
N VAL A 163 -12.38 -25.22 -23.99
CA VAL A 163 -12.56 -25.26 -22.55
C VAL A 163 -11.82 -24.12 -21.91
N ILE A 164 -12.31 -23.68 -20.77
CA ILE A 164 -11.68 -22.69 -19.92
C ILE A 164 -11.04 -23.44 -18.77
N VAL A 165 -9.76 -23.21 -18.57
CA VAL A 165 -9.01 -23.75 -17.44
C VAL A 165 -8.74 -22.62 -16.49
N GLU A 166 -9.14 -22.77 -15.23
CA GLU A 166 -8.98 -21.78 -14.19
C GLU A 166 -8.21 -22.34 -13.01
N VAL A 167 -7.34 -21.53 -12.44
CA VAL A 167 -6.69 -21.77 -11.14
C VAL A 167 -6.86 -20.51 -10.31
N GLY A 168 -7.44 -20.66 -9.12
CA GLY A 168 -7.62 -19.61 -8.14
C GLY A 168 -6.79 -19.86 -6.89
N GLU A 169 -6.28 -18.81 -6.29
CA GLU A 169 -5.50 -18.84 -5.06
C GLU A 169 -5.97 -17.70 -4.15
N THR A 170 -6.07 -17.96 -2.85
CA THR A 170 -6.39 -16.94 -1.86
C THR A 170 -5.25 -15.91 -1.75
N LEU A 171 -5.53 -14.73 -1.17
CA LEU A 171 -4.59 -13.61 -1.16
C LEU A 171 -3.79 -13.50 0.15
N GLU A 172 -3.84 -14.50 1.03
CA GLU A 172 -3.22 -14.46 2.36
C GLU A 172 -1.71 -14.27 2.30
N LYS A 173 -1.00 -15.01 1.44
CA LYS A 173 0.45 -14.83 1.27
C LYS A 173 0.83 -13.46 0.74
N ARG A 174 0.07 -12.97 -0.24
CA ARG A 174 0.30 -11.62 -0.81
C ARG A 174 0.14 -10.56 0.25
N SER A 175 -0.93 -10.66 1.04
CA SER A 175 -1.21 -9.76 2.15
C SER A 175 -0.11 -9.83 3.21
N GLN A 176 0.33 -11.03 3.61
CA GLN A 176 1.43 -11.20 4.56
C GLN A 176 2.74 -10.59 4.04
N LEU A 177 3.08 -10.82 2.76
CA LEU A 177 4.29 -10.25 2.16
C LEU A 177 4.20 -8.72 2.06
N SER A 178 3.09 -8.18 1.60
CA SER A 178 2.86 -6.75 1.55
C SER A 178 2.98 -6.10 2.93
N ASN A 179 2.32 -6.66 3.94
CA ASN A 179 2.40 -6.18 5.31
C ASN A 179 3.81 -6.27 5.88
N LYS A 180 4.56 -7.31 5.55
CA LYS A 180 5.95 -7.47 5.97
C LYS A 180 6.87 -6.42 5.35
N ILE A 181 6.68 -6.10 4.07
CA ILE A 181 7.40 -5.04 3.37
C ILE A 181 7.05 -3.68 4.00
N ILE A 182 5.76 -3.39 4.18
CA ILE A 182 5.28 -2.16 4.81
C ILE A 182 5.87 -1.99 6.20
N ALA A 183 5.79 -3.01 7.04
CA ALA A 183 6.33 -2.97 8.40
C ALA A 183 7.85 -2.75 8.41
N SER A 184 8.60 -3.39 7.52
CA SER A 184 10.06 -3.25 7.44
C SER A 184 10.51 -1.84 7.07
N VAL A 185 9.71 -1.09 6.33
CA VAL A 185 10.01 0.30 5.93
C VAL A 185 9.46 1.30 6.94
N ILE A 186 8.24 1.09 7.42
CA ILE A 186 7.57 2.04 8.31
C ILE A 186 8.14 1.99 9.73
N LEU A 187 8.42 0.80 10.27
CA LEU A 187 8.88 0.66 11.66
C LEU A 187 10.15 1.46 11.96
N PRO A 188 11.21 1.43 11.13
CA PRO A 188 12.38 2.27 11.34
C PRO A 188 12.07 3.78 11.30
N GLN A 189 11.09 4.22 10.53
CA GLN A 189 10.73 5.64 10.43
C GLN A 189 10.21 6.19 11.77
N PHE A 190 9.51 5.38 12.57
CA PHE A 190 9.06 5.78 13.90
C PHE A 190 10.22 6.04 14.90
N VAL A 191 11.41 5.56 14.62
CA VAL A 191 12.61 5.83 15.39
C VAL A 191 13.41 6.99 14.78
N ILE A 192 13.61 6.95 13.46
CA ILE A 192 14.46 7.90 12.74
C ILE A 192 13.86 9.31 12.77
N ILE A 193 12.55 9.45 12.56
CA ILE A 193 11.90 10.78 12.48
C ILE A 193 11.91 11.51 13.83
N PRO A 194 11.49 10.91 14.96
CA PRO A 194 11.63 11.56 16.26
C PRO A 194 13.07 11.89 16.60
N LEU A 195 14.01 11.01 16.28
CA LEU A 195 15.42 11.27 16.49
C LEU A 195 15.91 12.47 15.67
N ALA A 196 15.52 12.57 14.41
CA ALA A 196 15.84 13.71 13.55
C ALA A 196 15.27 15.02 14.11
N VAL A 197 14.02 15.00 14.58
CA VAL A 197 13.38 16.17 15.22
C VAL A 197 14.14 16.60 16.45
N ILE A 198 14.54 15.66 17.32
CA ILE A 198 15.32 15.94 18.53
C ILE A 198 16.69 16.53 18.15
N LEU A 199 17.37 15.98 17.16
CA LEU A 199 18.67 16.47 16.70
C LEU A 199 18.57 17.89 16.10
N VAL A 200 17.54 18.16 15.31
CA VAL A 200 17.28 19.50 14.75
C VAL A 200 17.01 20.49 15.90
N TRP A 201 16.14 20.12 16.84
CA TRP A 201 15.83 20.95 17.99
C TRP A 201 17.10 21.26 18.82
N PHE A 202 17.91 20.24 19.09
CA PHE A 202 19.16 20.39 19.85
C PHE A 202 20.17 21.24 19.09
N GLY A 203 20.37 20.98 17.79
CA GLY A 203 21.28 21.79 16.96
C GLY A 203 20.86 23.25 16.87
N LEU A 204 19.57 23.55 16.72
CA LEU A 204 19.03 24.86 16.63
C LEU A 204 19.14 25.60 17.99
N SER A 205 18.82 24.91 19.09
CA SER A 205 18.91 25.47 20.44
C SER A 205 20.35 25.83 20.84
N GLN A 206 21.34 25.05 20.42
CA GLN A 206 22.75 25.33 20.65
C GLN A 206 23.28 26.42 19.70
N GLY A 207 22.91 26.37 18.41
CA GLY A 207 23.40 27.28 17.39
C GLY A 207 22.91 28.74 17.56
N LEU A 208 21.71 28.92 18.15
CA LEU A 208 21.12 30.24 18.34
C LEU A 208 21.47 30.88 19.73
N ARG A 209 22.05 30.12 20.64
CA ARG A 209 22.47 30.65 21.95
C ARG A 209 23.35 31.93 21.88
N PRO A 210 24.35 32.04 20.99
CA PRO A 210 25.15 33.23 20.88
C PRO A 210 24.35 34.47 20.49
N LEU A 211 23.33 34.32 19.66
CA LEU A 211 22.47 35.41 19.18
C LEU A 211 21.53 35.94 20.27
N THR A 212 20.98 35.05 21.11
CA THR A 212 20.16 35.46 22.25
C THR A 212 20.98 36.23 23.29
N TRP A 213 22.21 35.81 23.56
CA TRP A 213 23.11 36.50 24.46
C TRP A 213 23.54 37.90 23.95
N LEU A 214 23.78 38.03 22.64
CA LEU A 214 24.05 39.31 21.99
C LEU A 214 22.86 40.28 22.10
N ARG A 215 21.65 39.76 21.87
CA ARG A 215 20.42 40.55 21.99
C ARG A 215 20.21 41.05 23.42
N GLU A 216 20.34 40.18 24.42
CA GLU A 216 20.22 40.57 25.84
C GLU A 216 21.25 41.64 26.24
N ARG A 217 22.49 41.59 25.72
CA ARG A 217 23.49 42.59 25.93
C ARG A 217 23.17 43.93 25.28
N ILE A 218 22.56 43.91 24.10
CA ILE A 218 22.15 45.14 23.41
C ILE A 218 20.95 45.77 24.13
N GLU A 219 19.97 44.98 24.53
CA GLU A 219 18.78 45.44 25.25
C GLU A 219 19.10 45.94 26.67
N ALA A 220 20.15 45.40 27.31
CA ALA A 220 20.61 45.84 28.64
C ALA A 220 21.44 47.17 28.61
N ARG A 221 21.78 47.67 27.41
CA ARG A 221 22.48 48.95 27.29
C ARG A 221 21.52 50.12 27.35
N ALA A 222 21.89 51.12 28.13
CA ALA A 222 21.22 52.43 28.11
C ALA A 222 21.48 53.10 26.76
N GLU A 223 20.50 53.81 26.20
CA GLU A 223 20.58 54.51 24.90
C GLU A 223 21.75 55.50 24.79
N SER A 224 22.37 55.88 25.91
CA SER A 224 23.48 56.80 25.97
C SER A 224 24.88 56.18 26.01
N ASP A 225 24.99 54.80 26.04
CA ASP A 225 26.32 54.18 26.18
C ASP A 225 26.88 53.78 24.80
N MET A 226 27.78 54.61 24.28
CA MET A 226 28.48 54.47 23.00
C MET A 226 29.78 53.66 23.07
N SER A 227 30.09 52.96 24.16
CA SER A 227 31.34 52.21 24.29
C SER A 227 31.39 50.99 23.38
N PRO A 228 32.55 50.61 22.79
CA PRO A 228 32.64 49.45 21.86
C PRO A 228 32.38 48.14 22.56
N ILE A 229 31.68 47.22 21.85
CA ILE A 229 31.39 45.87 22.30
C ILE A 229 32.68 45.05 22.25
N ARG A 230 33.17 44.57 23.38
CA ARG A 230 34.27 43.59 23.48
C ARG A 230 33.76 42.17 23.54
#